data_b248da8067c9fdb578f3e4c48d145a58
#
_entry.id   b248da8067c9fdb578f3e4c48d145a58
#
_cell.length_a   1.000
_cell.length_b   1.000
_cell.length_c   1.000
_cell.angle_alpha   90.00
_cell.angle_beta   90.00
_cell.angle_gamma   90.00
#
_symmetry.space_group_name_H-M   'P 1'
#
loop_
_entity.id
_entity.type
_entity.pdbx_description
1 polymer ?
#
loop_
_entity_poly.entity_id
_entity_poly.type
_entity_poly.pdbx_seq_one_letter_code
_entity_poly.pdbx_strand_id
1 'polypeptide(L)'
;GFMGARSAREAAGHWRRSWAPAYERFRQQLLLAERFGEPRPWLDAYAATAPAEFFAVACEAHFVQPERFALEYPERSTVLQAFFRQSPGQDAP
;
A
#
# COMPACT_ATOMS: atom_id res chain seq x y z
N GLY A 1 10.04 -9.66 24.93
CA GLY A 1 10.39 -8.87 24.84
C GLY A 1 10.57 -7.77 24.17
N PHE A 2 10.93 -7.21 24.64
CA PHE A 2 11.07 -6.54 24.41
C PHE A 2 11.70 -6.13 23.25
N MET A 3 12.19 -6.76 22.62
CA MET A 3 12.52 -6.50 21.25
C MET A 3 11.34 -6.13 20.43
N GLY A 4 10.16 -6.49 20.90
CA GLY A 4 8.95 -6.29 20.12
C GLY A 4 8.68 -4.84 19.75
N ALA A 5 8.80 -3.93 20.71
CA ALA A 5 8.48 -2.54 20.45
C ALA A 5 9.46 -1.93 19.46
N ARG A 6 10.72 -2.28 19.59
CA ARG A 6 11.73 -1.74 18.71
C ARG A 6 11.57 -2.28 17.30
N SER A 7 11.31 -3.57 17.19
CA SER A 7 11.09 -4.17 15.89
C SER A 7 9.86 -3.59 15.18
N ALA A 8 8.81 -3.35 15.95
CA ALA A 8 7.61 -2.76 15.36
C ALA A 8 7.87 -1.36 14.87
N ARG A 9 8.66 -0.59 15.62
CA ARG A 9 9.00 0.76 15.22
C ARG A 9 9.86 0.77 13.97
N GLU A 10 10.83 -0.15 13.90
CA GLU A 10 11.66 -0.27 12.73
C GLU A 10 10.86 -0.69 11.51
N ALA A 11 9.96 -1.63 11.70
CA ALA A 11 9.10 -2.08 10.61
C ALA A 11 8.21 -0.95 10.13
N ALA A 12 7.65 -0.16 11.05
CA ALA A 12 6.81 0.96 10.67
C ALA A 12 7.60 2.00 9.87
N GLY A 13 8.85 2.26 10.29
CA GLY A 13 9.69 3.17 9.57
C GLY A 13 10.03 2.67 8.17
N HIS A 14 10.33 1.38 8.08
CA HIS A 14 10.60 0.77 6.79
C HIS A 14 9.37 0.84 5.87
N TRP A 15 8.21 0.53 6.41
CA TRP A 15 6.98 0.60 5.66
C TRP A 15 6.72 2.00 5.13
N ARG A 16 6.90 2.99 6.00
CA ARG A 16 6.69 4.37 5.61
C ARG A 16 7.60 4.76 4.47
N ARG A 17 8.89 4.41 4.56
CA ARG A 17 9.84 4.73 3.51
C ARG A 17 9.52 3.98 2.22
N SER A 18 9.10 2.73 2.35
CA SER A 18 8.80 1.90 1.20
C SER A 18 7.56 2.38 0.46
N TRP A 19 6.58 2.91 1.18
CA TRP A 19 5.31 3.30 0.59
C TRP A 19 5.23 4.76 0.19
N ALA A 20 6.14 5.60 0.71
CA ALA A 20 6.08 7.03 0.42
C ALA A 20 6.16 7.33 -1.08
N PRO A 21 7.08 6.72 -1.85
CA PRO A 21 7.12 7.01 -3.28
C PRO A 21 5.84 6.59 -4.00
N ALA A 22 5.25 5.47 -3.60
CA ALA A 22 4.01 5.02 -4.22
C ALA A 22 2.88 5.99 -3.91
N TYR A 23 2.82 6.48 -2.68
CA TYR A 23 1.80 7.43 -2.27
C TYR A 23 1.93 8.73 -3.06
N GLU A 24 3.15 9.25 -3.20
CA GLU A 24 3.36 10.48 -3.95
C GLU A 24 3.02 10.32 -5.42
N ARG A 25 3.36 9.19 -5.99
CA ARG A 25 3.03 8.93 -7.38
C ARG A 25 1.51 8.88 -7.57
N PHE A 26 0.82 8.25 -6.63
CA PHE A 26 -0.64 8.18 -6.68
C PHE A 26 -1.26 9.58 -6.61
N ARG A 27 -0.75 10.41 -5.68
CA ARG A 27 -1.25 11.78 -5.56
C ARG A 27 -1.04 12.58 -6.84
N GLN A 28 0.12 12.43 -7.45
CA GLN A 28 0.40 13.15 -8.68
C GLN A 28 -0.48 12.67 -9.82
N GLN A 29 -0.71 11.39 -9.92
CA GLN A 29 -1.62 10.87 -10.93
C GLN A 29 -3.02 11.44 -10.76
N LEU A 30 -3.47 11.52 -9.51
CA LEU A 30 -4.80 12.06 -9.25
C LEU A 30 -4.87 13.53 -9.61
N LEU A 31 -3.84 14.30 -9.28
CA LEU A 31 -3.81 15.71 -9.63
C LEU A 31 -3.84 15.91 -11.14
N LEU A 32 -3.07 15.12 -11.88
CA LEU A 32 -3.07 15.22 -13.33
C LEU A 32 -4.41 14.87 -13.91
N ALA A 33 -5.07 13.87 -13.35
CA ALA A 33 -6.40 13.50 -13.82
C ALA A 33 -7.38 14.63 -13.62
N GLU A 34 -7.29 15.29 -12.46
CA GLU A 34 -8.23 16.36 -12.15
C GLU A 34 -7.95 17.61 -12.95
N ARG A 35 -6.69 17.93 -13.19
CA ARG A 35 -6.34 19.16 -13.88
C ARG A 35 -6.37 19.05 -15.40
N PHE A 36 -5.97 17.91 -15.92
CA PHE A 36 -5.75 17.77 -17.36
C PHE A 36 -6.59 16.69 -17.99
N GLY A 37 -7.50 16.09 -17.24
CA GLY A 37 -8.35 15.05 -17.79
C GLY A 37 -7.64 13.74 -18.06
N GLU A 38 -6.49 13.51 -17.44
CA GLU A 38 -5.80 12.25 -17.57
C GLU A 38 -6.61 11.13 -16.94
N PRO A 39 -6.33 9.85 -17.32
CA PRO A 39 -7.05 8.75 -16.70
C PRO A 39 -6.84 8.73 -15.20
N ARG A 40 -7.91 8.47 -14.47
CA ARG A 40 -7.84 8.41 -13.03
C ARG A 40 -7.14 7.14 -12.59
N PRO A 41 -6.41 7.19 -11.45
CA PRO A 41 -5.85 5.96 -10.89
C PRO A 41 -6.96 4.97 -10.56
N TRP A 42 -6.60 3.71 -10.55
CA TRP A 42 -7.56 2.65 -10.23
C TRP A 42 -8.04 2.68 -8.79
N LEU A 43 -7.14 3.01 -7.86
CA LEU A 43 -7.52 3.06 -6.46
C LEU A 43 -8.40 4.25 -6.17
N ASP A 44 -9.21 4.13 -5.12
CA ASP A 44 -10.12 5.19 -4.69
C ASP A 44 -9.33 6.46 -4.35
N ALA A 45 -9.87 7.61 -4.76
CA ALA A 45 -9.24 8.90 -4.50
C ALA A 45 -9.05 9.17 -3.01
N TYR A 46 -9.83 8.53 -2.16
CA TYR A 46 -9.67 8.65 -0.72
C TYR A 46 -8.26 8.27 -0.27
N ALA A 47 -7.60 7.41 -1.04
CA ALA A 47 -6.25 6.98 -0.72
C ALA A 47 -5.25 8.14 -0.75
N ALA A 48 -5.60 9.26 -1.39
CA ALA A 48 -4.69 10.42 -1.46
C ALA A 48 -4.78 11.32 -0.23
N THR A 49 -5.72 11.07 0.69
CA THR A 49 -5.93 11.98 1.82
C THR A 49 -4.82 11.90 2.86
N ALA A 50 -4.18 10.74 3.01
CA ALA A 50 -3.08 10.57 3.95
C ALA A 50 -2.35 9.27 3.63
N PRO A 51 -1.06 9.18 3.98
CA PRO A 51 -0.32 7.93 3.73
C PRO A 51 -0.96 6.71 4.38
N ALA A 52 -1.50 6.87 5.58
CA ALA A 52 -2.16 5.76 6.25
C ALA A 52 -3.39 5.29 5.49
N GLU A 53 -4.12 6.21 4.91
CA GLU A 53 -5.29 5.85 4.11
C GLU A 53 -4.88 5.17 2.82
N PHE A 54 -3.80 5.63 2.21
CA PHE A 54 -3.29 4.97 1.01
C PHE A 54 -2.94 3.52 1.31
N PHE A 55 -2.26 3.28 2.43
CA PHE A 55 -1.90 1.93 2.81
C PHE A 55 -3.15 1.08 3.05
N ALA A 56 -4.13 1.62 3.76
CA ALA A 56 -5.35 0.89 4.06
C ALA A 56 -6.12 0.53 2.79
N VAL A 57 -6.24 1.48 1.87
CA VAL A 57 -6.95 1.24 0.61
C VAL A 57 -6.21 0.21 -0.23
N ALA A 58 -4.87 0.29 -0.24
CA ALA A 58 -4.07 -0.67 -1.00
C ALA A 58 -4.21 -2.07 -0.43
N CYS A 59 -4.20 -2.21 0.89
CA CYS A 59 -4.38 -3.52 1.52
C CYS A 59 -5.74 -4.10 1.18
N GLU A 60 -6.77 -3.27 1.25
CA GLU A 60 -8.11 -3.74 0.91
C GLU A 60 -8.17 -4.20 -0.54
N ALA A 61 -7.59 -3.42 -1.45
CA ALA A 61 -7.58 -3.79 -2.85
C ALA A 61 -6.83 -5.11 -3.08
N HIS A 62 -5.74 -5.29 -2.34
CA HIS A 62 -4.96 -6.51 -2.45
C HIS A 62 -5.79 -7.73 -2.02
N PHE A 63 -6.59 -7.58 -0.97
CA PHE A 63 -7.41 -8.70 -0.51
C PHE A 63 -8.62 -8.93 -1.39
N VAL A 64 -9.26 -7.88 -1.86
CA VAL A 64 -10.51 -8.01 -2.61
C VAL A 64 -10.24 -8.35 -4.07
N GLN A 65 -9.24 -7.74 -4.67
CA GLN A 65 -8.91 -7.96 -6.08
C GLN A 65 -7.40 -8.15 -6.24
N PRO A 66 -6.87 -9.27 -5.75
CA PRO A 66 -5.40 -9.46 -5.76
C PRO A 66 -4.80 -9.46 -7.15
N GLU A 67 -5.50 -9.99 -8.14
CA GLU A 67 -4.96 -10.04 -9.49
C GLU A 67 -4.91 -8.65 -10.11
N ARG A 68 -5.96 -7.88 -9.94
CA ARG A 68 -5.97 -6.51 -10.45
C ARG A 68 -4.93 -5.66 -9.73
N PHE A 69 -4.82 -5.84 -8.42
CA PHE A 69 -3.83 -5.09 -7.66
C PHE A 69 -2.42 -5.42 -8.13
N ALA A 70 -2.13 -6.70 -8.41
CA ALA A 70 -0.81 -7.09 -8.89
C ALA A 70 -0.50 -6.49 -10.25
N LEU A 71 -1.51 -6.33 -11.10
CA LEU A 71 -1.29 -5.71 -12.39
C LEU A 71 -1.02 -4.22 -12.27
N GLU A 72 -1.75 -3.54 -11.39
CA GLU A 72 -1.62 -2.10 -11.25
C GLU A 72 -0.41 -1.71 -10.40
N TYR A 73 -0.07 -2.53 -9.42
CA TYR A 73 1.00 -2.23 -8.47
C TYR A 73 1.84 -3.48 -8.21
N PRO A 74 2.60 -3.93 -9.21
CA PRO A 74 3.32 -5.20 -9.06
C PRO A 74 4.32 -5.20 -7.89
N GLU A 75 5.03 -4.10 -7.68
CA GLU A 75 5.98 -4.04 -6.57
C GLU A 75 5.29 -4.05 -5.23
N ARG A 76 4.21 -3.28 -5.11
CA ARG A 76 3.46 -3.25 -3.85
C ARG A 76 2.79 -4.58 -3.57
N SER A 77 2.33 -5.24 -4.62
CA SER A 77 1.74 -6.56 -4.47
C SER A 77 2.73 -7.54 -3.87
N THR A 78 3.95 -7.54 -4.39
CA THR A 78 5.00 -8.42 -3.86
C THR A 78 5.31 -8.11 -2.40
N VAL A 79 5.39 -6.82 -2.07
CA VAL A 79 5.68 -6.40 -0.70
C VAL A 79 4.57 -6.84 0.25
N LEU A 80 3.32 -6.67 -0.15
CA LEU A 80 2.19 -7.07 0.70
C LEU A 80 2.12 -8.57 0.87
N GLN A 81 2.39 -9.33 -0.20
CA GLN A 81 2.41 -10.77 -0.08
C GLN A 81 3.43 -11.24 0.93
N ALA A 82 4.62 -10.65 0.88
CA ALA A 82 5.67 -11.01 1.83
C ALA A 82 5.29 -10.62 3.23
N PHE A 83 4.70 -9.44 3.40
CA PHE A 83 4.30 -8.96 4.71
C PHE A 83 3.25 -9.87 5.34
N PHE A 84 2.21 -10.21 4.60
CA PHE A 84 1.13 -11.02 5.15
C PHE A 84 1.55 -12.47 5.32
N ARG A 85 2.47 -12.94 4.49
CA ARG A 85 2.98 -14.29 4.65
C ARG A 85 3.73 -14.46 5.95
N GLN A 86 4.39 -13.40 6.43
CA GLN A 86 5.14 -13.45 7.67
C GLN A 86 4.28 -13.25 8.90
N SER A 87 3.05 -12.86 8.71
CA SER A 87 2.12 -12.62 9.81
C SER A 87 1.78 -13.95 10.47
N PRO A 88 1.83 -14.05 11.79
CA PRO A 88 1.58 -15.33 12.47
C PRO A 88 0.25 -15.96 12.11
N GLY A 89 -0.77 -15.17 11.98
CA GLY A 89 -2.09 -15.70 11.66
C GLY A 89 -2.24 -16.19 10.23
N GLN A 90 -1.35 -15.80 9.36
CA GLN A 90 -1.43 -16.15 7.96
C GLN A 90 -0.97 -17.56 7.66
N ASP A 91 -0.20 -18.14 8.54
CA ASP A 91 0.34 -19.47 8.31
C ASP A 91 -0.66 -20.57 8.58
N ALA A 92 -1.77 -20.25 9.17
CA ALA A 92 -2.78 -21.26 9.45
C ALA A 92 -3.32 -21.80 8.14
N PRO A 93 -3.42 -23.10 8.01
CA PRO A 93 -3.93 -23.70 6.78
C PRO A 93 -5.40 -23.41 6.57
#